data_d00dc1279a3024a76758382ac6cb413d
#
_entry.id   d00dc1279a3024a76758382ac6cb413d
#
_cell.length_a   1.000
_cell.length_b   1.000
_cell.length_c   1.000
_cell.angle_alpha   90.00
_cell.angle_beta   90.00
_cell.angle_gamma   90.00
#
_symmetry.space_group_name_H-M   'P 1'
#
loop_
_entity.id
_entity.type
_entity.pdbx_description
1 polymer ?
#
loop_
_entity_poly.entity_id
_entity_poly.type
_entity_poly.pdbx_seq_one_letter_code
_entity_poly.pdbx_strand_id
1 'polypeptide(L)'
;EESLANGRDNVIEVKRTMGKKGKMLLAIAAIVVVLGLVTALLRYNAIKTYTQYDVVSATETSGDNIADYTVFAGNVLKVTKDGASYIDEKGVTKWDVSYAMKMPHAEVCGNYAIVADMNGKDVYVFNVDGEVSRQTLAYDISNVDIAEQGVYTLVLVGEDCNYINGYDKDSNTIYELKTTIDKSGYPMDIDISNDGQKLVTSYMKIQGTKVQSVIAMYNFSSVGQNENADRMMGSYTVDDALYPIVKFTDNDNIACFGNKDIRTYTMTEKPEERAVIDLRSREMQGVFYNSSCVGYIAVSDSASKAKYKIYIYDNKGALKAEVDYDNAFDKIYA
;
A
#
# COMPACT_ATOMS: atom_id res chain seq x y z
N GLU A 1 -77.24 49.00 -47.66
CA GLU A 1 -75.89 49.57 -47.44
C GLU A 1 -75.13 48.77 -46.44
N GLU A 2 -74.00 48.34 -46.84
CA GLU A 2 -73.17 47.28 -46.35
C GLU A 2 -72.56 47.53 -44.95
N SER A 3 -72.69 46.54 -44.09
CA SER A 3 -71.93 46.48 -42.88
C SER A 3 -70.89 45.31 -42.99
N LEU A 4 -69.66 45.68 -43.10
CA LEU A 4 -68.55 44.79 -43.12
C LEU A 4 -68.42 44.06 -41.77
N ALA A 5 -68.56 42.75 -41.82
CA ALA A 5 -68.28 41.85 -40.67
C ALA A 5 -66.78 41.74 -40.37
N ASN A 6 -66.46 42.11 -39.19
CA ASN A 6 -65.08 41.99 -38.66
C ASN A 6 -64.86 40.58 -38.09
N GLY A 7 -64.27 39.67 -38.89
CA GLY A 7 -63.91 38.35 -38.47
C GLY A 7 -62.65 38.38 -37.51
N ARG A 8 -62.86 38.16 -36.25
CA ARG A 8 -61.79 37.89 -35.32
C ARG A 8 -61.49 36.39 -35.37
N ASP A 9 -60.36 36.04 -35.97
CA ASP A 9 -59.78 34.68 -35.87
C ASP A 9 -59.39 34.40 -34.42
N ASN A 10 -60.17 33.54 -33.76
CA ASN A 10 -59.80 32.98 -32.46
C ASN A 10 -58.77 31.94 -32.67
N VAL A 11 -57.46 32.28 -32.53
CA VAL A 11 -56.37 31.31 -32.43
C VAL A 11 -56.45 30.65 -31.07
N ILE A 12 -56.93 29.40 -31.02
CA ILE A 12 -56.94 28.58 -29.84
C ILE A 12 -55.52 28.04 -29.64
N GLU A 13 -54.73 28.64 -28.74
CA GLU A 13 -53.48 28.15 -28.31
C GLU A 13 -53.66 26.84 -27.47
N VAL A 14 -53.48 25.68 -28.10
CA VAL A 14 -53.55 24.41 -27.43
C VAL A 14 -52.25 24.20 -26.63
N LYS A 15 -52.23 24.62 -25.37
CA LYS A 15 -51.16 24.23 -24.41
C LYS A 15 -51.23 22.71 -24.17
N ARG A 16 -50.39 21.95 -24.86
CA ARG A 16 -50.18 20.51 -24.56
C ARG A 16 -49.51 20.38 -23.19
N THR A 17 -50.29 20.14 -22.16
CA THR A 17 -49.77 19.76 -20.84
C THR A 17 -49.44 18.28 -20.85
N MET A 18 -48.14 17.95 -20.61
CA MET A 18 -47.72 16.58 -20.50
C MET A 18 -48.38 15.89 -19.30
N GLY A 19 -48.97 14.71 -19.52
CA GLY A 19 -49.54 13.87 -18.46
C GLY A 19 -48.54 13.41 -17.44
N LYS A 20 -48.99 12.96 -16.25
CA LYS A 20 -48.11 12.49 -15.14
C LYS A 20 -47.06 11.46 -15.59
N LYS A 21 -47.41 10.51 -16.48
CA LYS A 21 -46.49 9.53 -17.05
C LYS A 21 -45.37 10.15 -17.91
N GLY A 22 -45.67 11.18 -18.67
CA GLY A 22 -44.68 11.89 -19.49
C GLY A 22 -43.71 12.71 -18.63
N LYS A 23 -44.19 13.35 -17.55
CA LYS A 23 -43.33 14.05 -16.59
C LYS A 23 -42.39 13.08 -15.86
N MET A 24 -42.87 11.87 -15.50
CA MET A 24 -42.07 10.82 -14.87
C MET A 24 -40.99 10.28 -15.81
N LEU A 25 -41.31 10.06 -17.10
CA LEU A 25 -40.32 9.63 -18.10
C LEU A 25 -39.24 10.71 -18.33
N LEU A 26 -39.62 11.99 -18.35
CA LEU A 26 -38.67 13.12 -18.45
C LEU A 26 -37.75 13.19 -17.23
N ALA A 27 -38.27 12.96 -16.01
CA ALA A 27 -37.47 12.93 -14.78
C ALA A 27 -36.50 11.77 -14.80
N ILE A 28 -36.91 10.57 -15.23
CA ILE A 28 -36.01 9.40 -15.36
C ILE A 28 -34.92 9.67 -16.41
N ALA A 29 -35.27 10.23 -17.56
CA ALA A 29 -34.29 10.59 -18.59
C ALA A 29 -33.27 11.62 -18.07
N ALA A 30 -33.72 12.64 -17.31
CA ALA A 30 -32.83 13.60 -16.68
C ALA A 30 -31.85 12.95 -15.68
N ILE A 31 -32.34 12.03 -14.86
CA ILE A 31 -31.48 11.28 -13.90
C ILE A 31 -30.44 10.46 -14.64
N VAL A 32 -30.81 9.76 -15.72
CA VAL A 32 -29.86 8.98 -16.54
C VAL A 32 -28.80 9.87 -17.17
N VAL A 33 -29.17 11.04 -17.67
CA VAL A 33 -28.24 12.03 -18.24
C VAL A 33 -27.28 12.54 -17.16
N VAL A 34 -27.77 12.86 -15.96
CA VAL A 34 -26.94 13.33 -14.85
C VAL A 34 -25.96 12.22 -14.40
N LEU A 35 -26.44 10.98 -14.27
CA LEU A 35 -25.57 9.84 -13.95
C LEU A 35 -24.49 9.61 -15.03
N GLY A 36 -24.86 9.73 -16.30
CA GLY A 36 -23.94 9.65 -17.43
C GLY A 36 -22.86 10.75 -17.39
N LEU A 37 -23.24 11.97 -17.07
CA LEU A 37 -22.31 13.10 -16.91
C LEU A 37 -21.38 12.91 -15.71
N VAL A 38 -21.90 12.46 -14.57
CA VAL A 38 -21.10 12.17 -13.38
C VAL A 38 -20.08 11.06 -13.65
N THR A 39 -20.52 9.96 -14.29
CA THR A 39 -19.59 8.87 -14.66
C THR A 39 -18.55 9.31 -15.68
N ALA A 40 -18.91 10.15 -16.64
CA ALA A 40 -17.97 10.72 -17.62
C ALA A 40 -16.95 11.65 -16.95
N LEU A 41 -17.38 12.49 -16.00
CA LEU A 41 -16.50 13.38 -15.22
C LEU A 41 -15.55 12.58 -14.33
N LEU A 42 -16.04 11.53 -13.66
CA LEU A 42 -15.19 10.65 -12.84
C LEU A 42 -14.14 9.93 -13.70
N ARG A 43 -14.54 9.40 -14.87
CA ARG A 43 -13.59 8.81 -15.82
C ARG A 43 -12.60 9.82 -16.39
N TYR A 44 -13.05 11.02 -16.74
CA TYR A 44 -12.17 12.08 -17.23
C TYR A 44 -11.10 12.43 -16.18
N ASN A 45 -11.49 12.60 -14.92
CA ASN A 45 -10.53 12.87 -13.83
C ASN A 45 -9.57 11.68 -13.56
N ALA A 46 -10.05 10.45 -13.71
CA ALA A 46 -9.22 9.26 -13.54
C ALA A 46 -8.18 9.05 -14.66
N ILE A 47 -8.44 9.57 -15.88
CA ILE A 47 -7.55 9.43 -17.05
C ILE A 47 -6.70 10.67 -17.27
N LYS A 48 -6.94 11.75 -16.50
CA LYS A 48 -6.25 13.02 -16.67
C LYS A 48 -4.75 12.87 -16.41
N THR A 49 -3.96 13.03 -17.46
CA THR A 49 -2.50 13.10 -17.35
C THR A 49 -2.08 14.55 -17.05
N TYR A 50 -1.25 14.72 -16.01
CA TYR A 50 -0.69 16.02 -15.67
C TYR A 50 0.65 16.17 -16.38
N THR A 51 0.76 17.16 -17.27
CA THR A 51 2.00 17.47 -18.04
C THR A 51 2.73 18.69 -17.52
N GLN A 52 2.14 19.40 -16.58
CA GLN A 52 2.69 20.61 -15.97
C GLN A 52 2.49 20.56 -14.46
N TYR A 53 3.40 21.16 -13.72
CA TYR A 53 3.31 21.32 -12.27
C TYR A 53 3.70 22.75 -11.89
N ASP A 54 3.10 23.24 -10.83
CA ASP A 54 3.48 24.50 -10.20
C ASP A 54 4.27 24.18 -8.92
N VAL A 55 5.41 24.84 -8.74
CA VAL A 55 6.21 24.71 -7.52
C VAL A 55 5.56 25.57 -6.45
N VAL A 56 4.90 24.91 -5.48
CA VAL A 56 4.22 25.60 -4.36
C VAL A 56 5.23 26.03 -3.31
N SER A 57 6.25 25.22 -3.06
CA SER A 57 7.32 25.50 -2.09
C SER A 57 8.61 24.81 -2.52
N ALA A 58 9.74 25.48 -2.29
CA ALA A 58 11.06 24.91 -2.45
C ALA A 58 11.90 25.31 -1.23
N THR A 59 12.46 24.32 -0.54
CA THR A 59 13.34 24.54 0.62
C THR A 59 14.73 24.01 0.29
N GLU A 60 15.74 24.85 0.44
CA GLU A 60 17.13 24.39 0.33
C GLU A 60 17.46 23.53 1.56
N THR A 61 17.92 22.31 1.33
CA THR A 61 18.44 21.44 2.37
C THR A 61 19.95 21.67 2.49
N SER A 62 20.42 22.19 3.62
CA SER A 62 21.86 22.30 3.90
C SER A 62 22.49 20.90 4.01
N GLY A 63 23.49 20.65 3.19
CA GLY A 63 23.94 19.42 2.60
C GLY A 63 24.67 18.37 3.42
N ASP A 64 24.62 18.29 4.74
CA ASP A 64 25.42 17.28 5.47
C ASP A 64 24.63 16.10 6.06
N ASN A 65 23.31 16.16 6.13
CA ASN A 65 22.49 15.07 6.63
C ASN A 65 21.65 14.44 5.50
N ILE A 66 21.94 13.20 5.18
CA ILE A 66 21.09 12.39 4.30
C ILE A 66 19.73 12.28 4.97
N ALA A 67 18.71 12.89 4.35
CA ALA A 67 17.33 12.82 4.80
C ALA A 67 16.53 11.90 3.88
N ASP A 68 15.69 11.08 4.46
CA ASP A 68 14.63 10.38 3.74
C ASP A 68 13.33 11.18 3.85
N TYR A 69 12.53 11.16 2.80
CA TYR A 69 11.27 11.87 2.70
C TYR A 69 10.17 10.90 2.28
N THR A 70 9.09 10.86 3.05
CA THR A 70 7.92 10.04 2.72
C THR A 70 6.63 10.84 2.85
N VAL A 71 5.60 10.45 2.10
CA VAL A 71 4.27 11.06 2.23
C VAL A 71 3.62 10.54 3.50
N PHE A 72 3.18 11.45 4.36
CA PHE A 72 2.52 11.15 5.62
C PHE A 72 1.27 12.00 5.78
N ALA A 73 0.09 11.36 5.83
CA ALA A 73 -1.21 12.04 5.98
C ALA A 73 -1.38 13.27 5.08
N GLY A 74 -0.99 13.15 3.79
CA GLY A 74 -1.09 14.21 2.79
C GLY A 74 -0.01 15.29 2.85
N ASN A 75 0.93 15.20 3.78
CA ASN A 75 2.08 16.08 3.95
C ASN A 75 3.40 15.30 3.84
N VAL A 76 4.51 15.85 4.28
CA VAL A 76 5.84 15.25 4.19
C VAL A 76 6.40 14.93 5.57
N LEU A 77 6.79 13.68 5.80
CA LEU A 77 7.64 13.27 6.90
C LEU A 77 9.09 13.28 6.41
N LYS A 78 9.92 14.12 7.01
CA LYS A 78 11.38 14.14 6.82
C LYS A 78 12.02 13.38 7.97
N VAL A 79 12.88 12.43 7.64
CA VAL A 79 13.58 11.59 8.61
C VAL A 79 15.09 11.72 8.39
N THR A 80 15.82 11.98 9.45
CA THR A 80 17.28 12.07 9.47
C THR A 80 17.84 11.24 10.64
N LYS A 81 19.16 11.14 10.76
CA LYS A 81 19.80 10.50 11.91
C LYS A 81 19.55 11.25 13.25
N ASP A 82 19.27 12.55 13.17
CA ASP A 82 19.18 13.44 14.32
C ASP A 82 17.72 13.74 14.72
N GLY A 83 16.73 13.34 13.91
CA GLY A 83 15.34 13.60 14.20
C GLY A 83 14.39 13.40 13.05
N ALA A 84 13.09 13.59 13.32
CA ALA A 84 12.01 13.56 12.34
C ALA A 84 11.22 14.87 12.40
N SER A 85 10.81 15.39 11.22
CA SER A 85 10.03 16.61 11.09
C SER A 85 8.82 16.36 10.19
N TYR A 86 7.66 16.90 10.58
CA TYR A 86 6.44 16.87 9.78
C TYR A 86 6.21 18.23 9.14
N ILE A 87 6.15 18.26 7.82
CA ILE A 87 6.19 19.48 7.00
C ILE A 87 4.94 19.52 6.13
N ASP A 88 4.18 20.62 6.21
CA ASP A 88 2.98 20.78 5.40
C ASP A 88 3.28 21.14 3.93
N GLU A 89 2.23 21.14 3.10
CA GLU A 89 2.28 21.47 1.68
C GLU A 89 2.89 22.85 1.36
N LYS A 90 2.93 23.77 2.35
CA LYS A 90 3.54 25.11 2.24
C LYS A 90 4.99 25.15 2.68
N GLY A 91 5.56 24.01 3.08
CA GLY A 91 6.92 23.92 3.60
C GLY A 91 7.04 24.35 5.08
N VAL A 92 5.94 24.47 5.81
CA VAL A 92 5.95 24.85 7.23
C VAL A 92 6.05 23.60 8.10
N THR A 93 7.08 23.55 8.95
CA THR A 93 7.24 22.49 9.94
C THR A 93 6.13 22.58 10.99
N LYS A 94 5.34 21.53 11.15
CA LYS A 94 4.28 21.41 12.15
C LYS A 94 4.83 20.96 13.49
N TRP A 95 5.70 19.96 13.44
CA TRP A 95 6.45 19.49 14.60
C TRP A 95 7.83 18.97 14.17
N ASP A 96 8.74 18.97 15.12
CA ASP A 96 10.10 18.48 15.01
C ASP A 96 10.48 17.73 16.29
N VAL A 97 10.97 16.49 16.14
CA VAL A 97 11.36 15.62 17.26
C VAL A 97 12.78 15.13 17.07
N SER A 98 13.63 15.45 18.03
CA SER A 98 15.04 15.05 17.99
C SER A 98 15.25 13.67 18.62
N TYR A 99 16.09 12.88 17.97
CA TYR A 99 16.62 11.60 18.45
C TYR A 99 18.05 11.41 17.92
N ALA A 100 18.69 10.31 18.26
CA ALA A 100 19.98 9.94 17.70
C ALA A 100 19.93 8.48 17.22
N MET A 101 19.83 8.28 15.92
CA MET A 101 19.78 6.96 15.30
C MET A 101 20.91 6.81 14.28
N LYS A 102 21.38 5.57 14.09
CA LYS A 102 22.43 5.27 13.10
C LYS A 102 21.87 5.02 11.71
N MET A 103 20.74 4.28 11.65
CA MET A 103 20.07 3.87 10.41
C MET A 103 18.56 4.02 10.56
N PRO A 104 18.04 5.27 10.67
CA PRO A 104 16.61 5.48 10.79
C PRO A 104 15.89 4.99 9.53
N HIS A 105 14.82 4.26 9.73
CA HIS A 105 13.90 3.82 8.69
C HIS A 105 12.48 4.15 9.10
N ALA A 106 11.70 4.70 8.18
CA ALA A 106 10.34 5.12 8.43
C ALA A 106 9.35 4.28 7.62
N GLU A 107 8.30 3.82 8.29
CA GLU A 107 7.09 3.28 7.67
C GLU A 107 5.88 4.12 8.04
N VAL A 108 4.91 4.20 7.14
CA VAL A 108 3.75 5.08 7.27
C VAL A 108 2.48 4.35 6.86
N CYS A 109 1.44 4.43 7.70
CA CYS A 109 0.13 3.94 7.36
C CYS A 109 -0.95 4.91 7.90
N GLY A 110 -1.76 5.47 6.99
CA GLY A 110 -2.81 6.42 7.35
C GLY A 110 -2.28 7.63 8.10
N ASN A 111 -2.72 7.79 9.34
CA ASN A 111 -2.35 8.91 10.23
C ASN A 111 -1.24 8.58 11.22
N TYR A 112 -0.58 7.42 11.07
CA TYR A 112 0.53 7.00 11.91
C TYR A 112 1.79 6.77 11.09
N ALA A 113 2.91 7.05 11.72
CA ALA A 113 4.24 6.75 11.22
C ALA A 113 5.09 6.15 12.32
N ILE A 114 6.01 5.29 11.95
CA ILE A 114 7.01 4.72 12.84
C ILE A 114 8.40 5.01 12.29
N VAL A 115 9.32 5.36 13.16
CA VAL A 115 10.75 5.48 12.83
C VAL A 115 11.53 4.55 13.72
N ALA A 116 12.23 3.60 13.13
CA ALA A 116 13.02 2.60 13.82
C ALA A 116 14.52 2.73 13.46
N ASP A 117 15.41 2.58 14.43
CA ASP A 117 16.85 2.49 14.18
C ASP A 117 17.20 1.07 13.72
N MET A 118 17.35 0.87 12.41
CA MET A 118 17.67 -0.44 11.84
C MET A 118 19.06 -0.89 12.31
N ASN A 119 19.16 -2.15 12.76
CA ASN A 119 20.32 -2.71 13.47
C ASN A 119 20.65 -1.96 14.79
N GLY A 120 19.70 -1.22 15.30
CA GLY A 120 19.67 -0.58 16.61
C GLY A 120 18.44 -1.03 17.38
N LYS A 121 18.07 -0.28 18.42
CA LYS A 121 17.04 -0.71 19.39
C LYS A 121 15.93 0.32 19.61
N ASP A 122 16.07 1.52 19.07
CA ASP A 122 15.16 2.61 19.35
C ASP A 122 14.05 2.70 18.31
N VAL A 123 12.84 2.95 18.80
CA VAL A 123 11.64 3.08 17.98
C VAL A 123 10.83 4.27 18.48
N TYR A 124 10.31 5.06 17.55
CA TYR A 124 9.43 6.21 17.78
C TYR A 124 8.17 6.05 16.94
N VAL A 125 7.03 6.23 17.57
CA VAL A 125 5.71 6.26 16.90
C VAL A 125 5.21 7.69 16.86
N PHE A 126 4.76 8.11 15.71
CA PHE A 126 4.24 9.45 15.46
C PHE A 126 2.82 9.40 14.91
N ASN A 127 2.08 10.47 15.14
CA ASN A 127 0.87 10.79 14.40
C ASN A 127 0.98 12.22 13.82
N VAL A 128 -0.11 12.73 13.26
CA VAL A 128 -0.14 14.09 12.69
C VAL A 128 0.11 15.19 13.71
N ASP A 129 -0.08 14.93 15.01
CA ASP A 129 0.09 15.87 16.10
C ASP A 129 1.48 15.82 16.75
N GLY A 130 2.30 14.80 16.44
CA GLY A 130 3.65 14.61 16.95
C GLY A 130 3.96 13.21 17.46
N GLU A 131 4.92 13.10 18.40
CA GLU A 131 5.30 11.85 19.04
C GLU A 131 4.16 11.29 19.89
N VAL A 132 3.79 10.04 19.64
CA VAL A 132 2.78 9.29 20.42
C VAL A 132 3.47 8.46 21.50
N SER A 133 4.50 7.69 21.12
CA SER A 133 5.26 6.85 22.03
C SER A 133 6.67 6.60 21.51
N ARG A 134 7.54 6.15 22.40
CA ARG A 134 8.89 5.68 22.09
C ARG A 134 9.30 4.57 23.03
N GLN A 135 10.15 3.67 22.55
CA GLN A 135 10.75 2.65 23.39
C GLN A 135 12.13 2.27 22.89
N THR A 136 12.95 1.74 23.81
CA THR A 136 14.23 1.09 23.51
C THR A 136 14.06 -0.40 23.78
N LEU A 137 14.34 -1.23 22.79
CA LEU A 137 14.13 -2.67 22.82
C LEU A 137 15.34 -3.43 23.37
N ALA A 138 15.12 -4.70 23.73
CA ALA A 138 16.20 -5.57 24.22
C ALA A 138 17.13 -6.03 23.10
N TYR A 139 16.60 -6.23 21.88
CA TYR A 139 17.28 -6.77 20.71
C TYR A 139 17.28 -5.77 19.55
N ASP A 140 18.20 -6.00 18.61
CA ASP A 140 18.34 -5.15 17.44
C ASP A 140 17.17 -5.35 16.45
N ILE A 141 16.70 -4.26 15.85
CA ILE A 141 15.58 -4.24 14.91
C ILE A 141 16.09 -4.58 13.51
N SER A 142 15.50 -5.57 12.85
CA SER A 142 15.83 -5.93 11.47
C SER A 142 14.73 -5.60 10.47
N ASN A 143 13.48 -5.47 10.94
CA ASN A 143 12.36 -5.06 10.09
C ASN A 143 11.26 -4.41 10.94
N VAL A 144 10.45 -3.56 10.32
CA VAL A 144 9.36 -2.81 10.97
C VAL A 144 8.23 -2.57 9.98
N ASP A 145 7.00 -2.60 10.49
CA ASP A 145 5.81 -2.19 9.75
C ASP A 145 4.73 -1.67 10.70
N ILE A 146 3.80 -0.83 10.19
CA ILE A 146 2.78 -0.14 10.98
C ILE A 146 1.43 -0.14 10.26
N ALA A 147 0.34 -0.30 11.03
CA ALA A 147 -1.05 -0.24 10.57
C ALA A 147 -1.71 1.12 10.80
N GLU A 148 -2.89 1.36 10.18
CA GLU A 148 -3.62 2.65 10.22
C GLU A 148 -3.98 3.16 11.61
N GLN A 149 -4.16 2.27 12.61
CA GLN A 149 -4.46 2.64 14.00
C GLN A 149 -3.22 2.75 14.89
N GLY A 150 -2.01 2.65 14.30
CA GLY A 150 -0.75 2.76 15.02
C GLY A 150 -0.30 1.46 15.69
N VAL A 151 -0.96 0.33 15.40
CA VAL A 151 -0.41 -1.00 15.73
C VAL A 151 0.79 -1.26 14.85
N TYR A 152 1.89 -1.71 15.42
CA TYR A 152 3.11 -1.96 14.67
C TYR A 152 3.76 -3.28 15.02
N THR A 153 4.52 -3.81 14.10
CA THR A 153 5.24 -5.08 14.22
C THR A 153 6.73 -4.87 13.97
N LEU A 154 7.54 -5.52 14.76
CA LEU A 154 8.99 -5.49 14.65
C LEU A 154 9.56 -6.90 14.52
N VAL A 155 10.56 -7.07 13.68
CA VAL A 155 11.45 -8.24 13.71
C VAL A 155 12.68 -7.87 14.51
N LEU A 156 12.94 -8.62 15.58
CA LEU A 156 14.03 -8.43 16.50
C LEU A 156 15.01 -9.59 16.40
N VAL A 157 16.29 -9.29 16.29
CA VAL A 157 17.36 -10.27 16.12
C VAL A 157 18.02 -10.55 17.47
N GLY A 158 17.74 -11.72 18.04
CA GLY A 158 18.41 -12.22 19.24
C GLY A 158 19.60 -13.14 18.89
N GLU A 159 20.34 -13.58 19.92
CA GLU A 159 21.52 -14.42 19.72
C GLU A 159 21.20 -15.80 19.14
N ASP A 160 20.21 -16.50 19.71
CA ASP A 160 19.82 -17.86 19.33
C ASP A 160 18.49 -17.95 18.58
N CYS A 161 17.74 -16.86 18.54
CA CYS A 161 16.41 -16.82 17.94
C CYS A 161 16.04 -15.41 17.56
N ASN A 162 15.03 -15.26 16.68
CA ASN A 162 14.44 -13.98 16.35
C ASN A 162 13.04 -13.90 16.98
N TYR A 163 12.59 -12.69 17.20
CA TYR A 163 11.25 -12.41 17.70
C TYR A 163 10.50 -11.55 16.69
N ILE A 164 9.21 -11.82 16.52
CA ILE A 164 8.29 -10.96 15.78
C ILE A 164 7.28 -10.47 16.81
N ASN A 165 7.42 -9.23 17.21
CA ASN A 165 6.64 -8.64 18.27
C ASN A 165 5.69 -7.59 17.72
N GLY A 166 4.42 -7.66 18.13
CA GLY A 166 3.42 -6.65 17.84
C GLY A 166 3.13 -5.79 19.07
N TYR A 167 2.95 -4.50 18.81
CA TYR A 167 2.70 -3.48 19.83
C TYR A 167 1.55 -2.59 19.43
N ASP A 168 0.84 -2.03 20.41
CA ASP A 168 -0.10 -0.95 20.15
C ASP A 168 0.62 0.41 20.00
N LYS A 169 -0.12 1.44 19.64
CA LYS A 169 0.42 2.80 19.45
C LYS A 169 1.07 3.38 20.71
N ASP A 170 0.74 2.88 21.89
CA ASP A 170 1.29 3.30 23.18
C ASP A 170 2.46 2.40 23.63
N SER A 171 2.96 1.55 22.72
CA SER A 171 4.08 0.60 22.91
C SER A 171 3.80 -0.54 23.90
N ASN A 172 2.53 -0.87 24.16
CA ASN A 172 2.19 -2.08 24.91
C ASN A 172 2.23 -3.30 24.00
N THR A 173 2.82 -4.41 24.48
CA THR A 173 2.93 -5.65 23.72
C THR A 173 1.56 -6.30 23.50
N ILE A 174 1.23 -6.59 22.25
CA ILE A 174 0.02 -7.32 21.83
C ILE A 174 0.34 -8.81 21.65
N TYR A 175 1.45 -9.13 20.98
CA TYR A 175 1.92 -10.49 20.76
C TYR A 175 3.44 -10.57 20.65
N GLU A 176 3.98 -11.76 20.89
CA GLU A 176 5.37 -12.11 20.71
C GLU A 176 5.47 -13.49 20.06
N LEU A 177 6.06 -13.56 18.87
CA LEU A 177 6.29 -14.81 18.15
C LEU A 177 7.79 -15.10 18.15
N LYS A 178 8.19 -16.17 18.83
CA LYS A 178 9.58 -16.63 18.84
C LYS A 178 9.84 -17.53 17.64
N THR A 179 10.85 -17.21 16.84
CA THR A 179 11.27 -17.97 15.67
C THR A 179 12.71 -18.43 15.81
N THR A 180 13.01 -19.62 15.32
CA THR A 180 14.37 -20.18 15.29
C THR A 180 14.72 -20.58 13.87
N ILE A 181 16.00 -20.46 13.51
CA ILE A 181 16.50 -20.79 12.16
C ILE A 181 16.13 -22.23 11.76
N ASP A 182 16.25 -23.17 12.70
CA ASP A 182 15.99 -24.60 12.43
C ASP A 182 14.52 -24.90 12.17
N LYS A 183 13.60 -24.25 12.90
CA LYS A 183 12.15 -24.52 12.80
C LYS A 183 11.49 -23.64 11.75
N SER A 184 11.58 -22.34 11.93
CA SER A 184 10.86 -21.35 11.10
C SER A 184 11.68 -20.88 9.90
N GLY A 185 13.01 -20.81 10.03
CA GLY A 185 13.89 -20.11 9.11
C GLY A 185 14.23 -18.71 9.60
N TYR A 186 14.99 -17.97 8.79
CA TYR A 186 15.34 -16.57 9.04
C TYR A 186 14.23 -15.67 8.47
N PRO A 187 13.63 -14.78 9.28
CA PRO A 187 12.60 -13.85 8.78
C PRO A 187 13.23 -12.84 7.83
N MET A 188 12.75 -12.79 6.59
CA MET A 188 13.24 -11.88 5.56
C MET A 188 12.41 -10.60 5.51
N ASP A 189 11.09 -10.74 5.58
CA ASP A 189 10.17 -9.61 5.52
C ASP A 189 8.89 -9.90 6.30
N ILE A 190 8.25 -8.83 6.75
CA ILE A 190 6.94 -8.83 7.40
C ILE A 190 6.08 -7.74 6.80
N ASP A 191 4.77 -7.93 6.89
CA ASP A 191 3.79 -6.88 6.61
C ASP A 191 2.54 -7.09 7.44
N ILE A 192 2.01 -6.00 8.00
CA ILE A 192 0.78 -6.02 8.80
C ILE A 192 -0.37 -5.45 7.96
N SER A 193 -1.56 -6.06 8.03
CA SER A 193 -2.72 -5.51 7.34
C SER A 193 -3.08 -4.11 7.87
N ASN A 194 -3.65 -3.25 7.03
CA ASN A 194 -3.99 -1.88 7.42
C ASN A 194 -4.86 -1.80 8.68
N ASP A 195 -5.73 -2.80 8.91
CA ASP A 195 -6.55 -2.91 10.11
C ASP A 195 -5.80 -3.48 11.33
N GLY A 196 -4.49 -3.81 11.19
CA GLY A 196 -3.64 -4.30 12.27
C GLY A 196 -3.99 -5.69 12.82
N GLN A 197 -4.85 -6.45 12.13
CA GLN A 197 -5.35 -7.73 12.64
C GLN A 197 -4.62 -8.94 12.07
N LYS A 198 -3.92 -8.78 10.94
CA LYS A 198 -3.26 -9.87 10.22
C LYS A 198 -1.81 -9.54 9.97
N LEU A 199 -0.99 -10.57 9.95
CA LEU A 199 0.44 -10.47 9.66
C LEU A 199 0.82 -11.52 8.62
N VAL A 200 1.59 -11.15 7.64
CA VAL A 200 2.31 -12.05 6.74
C VAL A 200 3.80 -11.96 7.02
N THR A 201 4.49 -13.10 7.00
CA THR A 201 5.94 -13.17 7.19
C THR A 201 6.54 -14.08 6.15
N SER A 202 7.64 -13.66 5.54
CA SER A 202 8.46 -14.52 4.69
C SER A 202 9.71 -14.95 5.43
N TYR A 203 10.00 -16.26 5.43
CA TYR A 203 11.20 -16.84 6.02
C TYR A 203 12.06 -17.50 4.95
N MET A 204 13.37 -17.35 5.09
CA MET A 204 14.34 -18.14 4.35
C MET A 204 14.74 -19.35 5.20
N LYS A 205 14.62 -20.55 4.66
CA LYS A 205 15.01 -21.79 5.30
C LYS A 205 16.00 -22.54 4.42
N ILE A 206 17.05 -23.10 5.03
CA ILE A 206 18.02 -23.92 4.33
C ILE A 206 17.80 -25.38 4.79
N GLN A 207 17.50 -26.26 3.84
CA GLN A 207 17.32 -27.67 4.10
C GLN A 207 18.30 -28.49 3.26
N GLY A 208 19.40 -28.92 3.90
CA GLY A 208 20.52 -29.52 3.19
C GLY A 208 21.20 -28.51 2.27
N THR A 209 21.14 -28.76 0.95
CA THR A 209 21.68 -27.86 -0.08
C THR A 209 20.61 -26.98 -0.74
N LYS A 210 19.35 -27.10 -0.32
CA LYS A 210 18.24 -26.38 -0.92
C LYS A 210 17.85 -25.18 -0.08
N VAL A 211 17.53 -24.09 -0.77
CA VAL A 211 16.92 -22.91 -0.18
C VAL A 211 15.42 -23.00 -0.38
N GLN A 212 14.66 -22.71 0.67
CA GLN A 212 13.19 -22.67 0.64
C GLN A 212 12.73 -21.34 1.23
N SER A 213 11.61 -20.84 0.74
CA SER A 213 10.85 -19.81 1.46
C SER A 213 9.64 -20.43 2.15
N VAL A 214 9.40 -19.99 3.37
CA VAL A 214 8.15 -20.27 4.09
C VAL A 214 7.40 -18.97 4.24
N ILE A 215 6.22 -18.87 3.64
CA ILE A 215 5.31 -17.74 3.79
C ILE A 215 4.30 -18.12 4.85
N ALA A 216 4.36 -17.50 6.02
CA ALA A 216 3.45 -17.76 7.14
C ALA A 216 2.49 -16.59 7.34
N MET A 217 1.26 -16.91 7.67
CA MET A 217 0.16 -15.96 7.79
C MET A 217 -0.55 -16.13 9.14
N TYR A 218 -0.72 -15.02 9.85
CA TYR A 218 -1.24 -14.97 11.22
C TYR A 218 -2.47 -14.07 11.27
N ASN A 219 -3.43 -14.42 12.15
CA ASN A 219 -4.61 -13.59 12.39
C ASN A 219 -4.82 -13.41 13.89
N PHE A 220 -4.66 -12.19 14.38
CA PHE A 220 -4.78 -11.82 15.79
C PHE A 220 -6.19 -11.37 16.17
N SER A 221 -7.13 -11.32 15.23
CA SER A 221 -8.54 -11.08 15.51
C SER A 221 -9.22 -12.27 16.22
N SER A 222 -10.49 -12.12 16.55
CA SER A 222 -11.29 -13.20 17.14
C SER A 222 -11.36 -14.46 16.27
N VAL A 223 -11.20 -14.35 14.96
CA VAL A 223 -11.21 -15.49 14.01
C VAL A 223 -9.94 -16.35 14.18
N GLY A 224 -8.80 -15.74 14.48
CA GLY A 224 -7.50 -16.41 14.62
C GLY A 224 -7.21 -16.94 16.04
N GLN A 225 -8.21 -17.27 16.86
CA GLN A 225 -8.03 -17.66 18.28
C GLN A 225 -7.44 -19.06 18.50
N ASN A 226 -6.53 -19.53 17.67
CA ASN A 226 -5.83 -20.79 17.89
C ASN A 226 -4.53 -20.54 18.66
N GLU A 227 -4.61 -20.51 19.99
CA GLU A 227 -3.47 -20.24 20.89
C GLU A 227 -2.31 -21.26 20.74
N ASN A 228 -2.63 -22.52 20.37
CA ASN A 228 -1.63 -23.57 20.23
C ASN A 228 -0.74 -23.41 18.98
N ALA A 229 -1.13 -22.59 18.02
CA ALA A 229 -0.42 -22.34 16.77
C ALA A 229 0.04 -20.87 16.65
N ASP A 230 0.22 -20.15 17.74
CA ASP A 230 0.62 -18.73 17.79
C ASP A 230 -0.20 -17.85 16.83
N ARG A 231 -1.52 -18.13 16.75
CA ARG A 231 -2.44 -17.47 15.81
C ARG A 231 -2.13 -17.69 14.32
N MET A 232 -1.27 -18.66 13.98
CA MET A 232 -0.94 -18.99 12.61
C MET A 232 -2.12 -19.67 11.91
N MET A 233 -2.62 -19.05 10.84
CA MET A 233 -3.74 -19.55 10.05
C MET A 233 -3.31 -20.53 8.97
N GLY A 234 -2.06 -20.43 8.52
CA GLY A 234 -1.47 -21.32 7.53
C GLY A 234 -0.08 -20.85 7.09
N SER A 235 0.58 -21.75 6.35
CA SER A 235 1.86 -21.44 5.74
C SER A 235 2.02 -22.17 4.42
N TYR A 236 2.80 -21.58 3.52
CA TYR A 236 3.18 -22.13 2.22
C TYR A 236 4.70 -22.24 2.15
N THR A 237 5.19 -23.43 1.81
CA THR A 237 6.62 -23.66 1.57
C THR A 237 6.86 -23.72 0.07
N VAL A 238 7.81 -22.93 -0.41
CA VAL A 238 8.19 -22.88 -1.83
C VAL A 238 9.67 -23.25 -1.95
N ASP A 239 9.93 -24.31 -2.69
CA ASP A 239 11.28 -24.84 -2.91
C ASP A 239 12.04 -24.01 -3.95
N ASP A 240 13.34 -23.86 -3.74
CA ASP A 240 14.27 -23.18 -4.65
C ASP A 240 13.83 -21.77 -5.05
N ALA A 241 13.13 -21.07 -4.18
CA ALA A 241 12.67 -19.70 -4.37
C ALA A 241 12.86 -18.87 -3.10
N LEU A 242 13.05 -17.56 -3.26
CA LEU A 242 13.10 -16.58 -2.18
C LEU A 242 12.04 -15.50 -2.42
N TYR A 243 11.34 -15.09 -1.36
CA TYR A 243 10.36 -14.00 -1.37
C TYR A 243 10.81 -12.92 -0.39
N PRO A 244 11.74 -12.05 -0.81
CA PRO A 244 12.27 -11.00 0.06
C PRO A 244 11.30 -9.86 0.34
N ILE A 245 10.15 -9.81 -0.34
CA ILE A 245 9.12 -8.79 -0.16
C ILE A 245 7.77 -9.49 -0.08
N VAL A 246 7.05 -9.24 1.00
CA VAL A 246 5.65 -9.67 1.19
C VAL A 246 4.83 -8.47 1.61
N LYS A 247 3.66 -8.25 0.98
CA LYS A 247 2.84 -7.06 1.22
C LYS A 247 1.35 -7.38 1.18
N PHE A 248 0.61 -6.82 2.13
CA PHE A 248 -0.84 -6.74 2.02
C PHE A 248 -1.20 -5.71 0.94
N THR A 249 -1.97 -6.12 -0.05
CA THR A 249 -2.51 -5.20 -1.06
C THR A 249 -3.81 -4.54 -0.61
N ASP A 250 -4.48 -5.16 0.35
CA ASP A 250 -5.58 -4.68 1.18
C ASP A 250 -5.68 -5.58 2.44
N ASN A 251 -6.70 -5.43 3.28
CA ASN A 251 -6.82 -6.20 4.53
C ASN A 251 -6.93 -7.72 4.35
N ASP A 252 -7.21 -8.21 3.14
CA ASP A 252 -7.47 -9.64 2.89
C ASP A 252 -6.59 -10.24 1.80
N ASN A 253 -5.91 -9.43 0.99
CA ASN A 253 -5.11 -9.90 -0.11
C ASN A 253 -3.62 -9.60 0.10
N ILE A 254 -2.79 -10.56 -0.27
CA ILE A 254 -1.34 -10.52 -0.06
C ILE A 254 -0.65 -10.76 -1.40
N ALA A 255 0.42 -10.03 -1.67
CA ALA A 255 1.37 -10.27 -2.75
C ALA A 255 2.75 -10.58 -2.18
N CYS A 256 3.36 -11.66 -2.67
CA CYS A 256 4.71 -12.09 -2.32
C CYS A 256 5.58 -12.00 -3.58
N PHE A 257 6.57 -11.13 -3.55
CA PHE A 257 7.46 -10.88 -4.69
C PHE A 257 8.72 -11.72 -4.52
N GLY A 258 8.88 -12.69 -5.40
CA GLY A 258 9.96 -13.66 -5.37
C GLY A 258 10.94 -13.50 -6.52
N ASN A 259 12.06 -14.22 -6.45
CA ASN A 259 13.07 -14.22 -7.50
C ASN A 259 12.68 -15.03 -8.76
N LYS A 260 11.63 -15.86 -8.70
CA LYS A 260 11.14 -16.67 -9.81
C LYS A 260 9.73 -16.32 -10.24
N ASP A 261 8.90 -15.98 -9.27
CA ASP A 261 7.49 -15.67 -9.48
C ASP A 261 6.99 -14.64 -8.48
N ILE A 262 5.79 -14.10 -8.74
CA ILE A 262 5.00 -13.36 -7.77
C ILE A 262 3.81 -14.24 -7.42
N ARG A 263 3.56 -14.43 -6.13
CA ARG A 263 2.42 -15.19 -5.63
C ARG A 263 1.42 -14.27 -4.96
N THR A 264 0.16 -14.48 -5.25
CA THR A 264 -0.92 -13.75 -4.57
C THR A 264 -1.76 -14.72 -3.75
N TYR A 265 -2.15 -14.27 -2.57
CA TYR A 265 -2.97 -15.03 -1.63
C TYR A 265 -4.16 -14.20 -1.19
N THR A 266 -5.21 -14.88 -0.74
CA THR A 266 -6.28 -14.26 0.06
C THR A 266 -6.27 -14.84 1.45
N MET A 267 -6.63 -14.03 2.45
CA MET A 267 -6.64 -14.39 3.86
C MET A 267 -7.87 -13.80 4.55
N THR A 268 -9.07 -14.16 4.10
CA THR A 268 -10.31 -13.80 4.80
C THR A 268 -10.46 -14.59 6.10
N GLU A 269 -10.47 -15.91 6.01
CA GLU A 269 -10.47 -16.82 7.18
C GLU A 269 -9.22 -17.70 7.17
N LYS A 270 -9.03 -18.47 6.10
CA LYS A 270 -7.83 -19.28 5.85
C LYS A 270 -7.09 -18.77 4.64
N PRO A 271 -5.76 -18.83 4.66
CA PRO A 271 -4.99 -18.42 3.48
C PRO A 271 -5.22 -19.38 2.31
N GLU A 272 -5.47 -18.81 1.12
CA GLU A 272 -5.62 -19.53 -0.14
C GLU A 272 -4.74 -18.87 -1.22
N GLU A 273 -3.94 -19.67 -1.93
CA GLU A 273 -3.20 -19.20 -3.09
C GLU A 273 -4.15 -18.83 -4.23
N ARG A 274 -4.02 -17.62 -4.75
CA ARG A 274 -4.86 -17.08 -5.84
C ARG A 274 -4.21 -17.20 -7.19
N ALA A 275 -2.93 -16.86 -7.27
CA ALA A 275 -2.18 -16.88 -8.51
C ALA A 275 -0.68 -17.05 -8.28
N VAL A 276 -0.03 -17.60 -9.30
CA VAL A 276 1.42 -17.66 -9.47
C VAL A 276 1.76 -17.00 -10.80
N ILE A 277 2.46 -15.88 -10.77
CA ILE A 277 2.86 -15.09 -11.93
C ILE A 277 4.34 -15.38 -12.19
N ASP A 278 4.62 -16.21 -13.18
CA ASP A 278 5.99 -16.57 -13.58
C ASP A 278 6.72 -15.37 -14.18
N LEU A 279 7.87 -15.00 -13.61
CA LEU A 279 8.72 -13.91 -14.09
C LEU A 279 9.47 -14.27 -15.40
N ARG A 280 9.47 -15.54 -15.83
CA ARG A 280 10.17 -16.00 -17.04
C ARG A 280 11.64 -15.60 -17.06
N SER A 281 12.31 -15.75 -15.91
CA SER A 281 13.70 -15.37 -15.68
C SER A 281 13.99 -13.86 -15.82
N ARG A 282 12.98 -12.99 -15.76
CA ARG A 282 13.17 -11.55 -15.69
C ARG A 282 13.58 -11.16 -14.28
N GLU A 283 14.58 -10.28 -14.21
CA GLU A 283 15.00 -9.71 -12.93
C GLU A 283 14.18 -8.47 -12.62
N MET A 284 13.49 -8.47 -11.49
CA MET A 284 12.72 -7.31 -11.02
C MET A 284 13.67 -6.21 -10.54
N GLN A 285 13.49 -5.01 -11.08
CA GLN A 285 14.21 -3.79 -10.66
C GLN A 285 13.40 -2.96 -9.67
N GLY A 286 12.10 -3.17 -9.62
CA GLY A 286 11.18 -2.54 -8.69
C GLY A 286 9.84 -3.26 -8.70
N VAL A 287 9.12 -3.17 -7.61
CA VAL A 287 7.78 -3.74 -7.44
C VAL A 287 6.81 -2.66 -7.01
N PHE A 288 5.55 -2.83 -7.36
CA PHE A 288 4.45 -1.96 -6.92
C PHE A 288 3.18 -2.76 -6.77
N TYR A 289 2.29 -2.26 -5.93
CA TYR A 289 1.04 -2.95 -5.61
C TYR A 289 0.00 -1.97 -5.05
N ASN A 290 -1.26 -2.32 -5.22
CA ASN A 290 -2.40 -1.74 -4.53
C ASN A 290 -3.54 -2.76 -4.45
N SER A 291 -4.70 -2.35 -3.93
CA SER A 291 -5.88 -3.23 -3.79
C SER A 291 -6.41 -3.81 -5.11
N SER A 292 -6.01 -3.29 -6.27
CA SER A 292 -6.50 -3.67 -7.59
C SER A 292 -5.47 -4.39 -8.45
N CYS A 293 -4.18 -4.16 -8.21
CA CYS A 293 -3.12 -4.69 -9.05
C CYS A 293 -1.82 -4.97 -8.28
N VAL A 294 -1.03 -5.87 -8.86
CA VAL A 294 0.36 -6.12 -8.51
C VAL A 294 1.20 -5.99 -9.77
N GLY A 295 2.41 -5.49 -9.66
CA GLY A 295 3.26 -5.33 -10.82
C GLY A 295 4.74 -5.22 -10.49
N TYR A 296 5.53 -5.26 -11.53
CA TYR A 296 6.96 -5.08 -11.43
C TYR A 296 7.51 -4.39 -12.68
N ILE A 297 8.68 -3.79 -12.51
CA ILE A 297 9.49 -3.26 -13.60
C ILE A 297 10.71 -4.16 -13.76
N ALA A 298 11.04 -4.50 -15.00
CA ALA A 298 12.21 -5.29 -15.35
C ALA A 298 13.00 -4.61 -16.47
N VAL A 299 14.28 -4.99 -16.61
CA VAL A 299 15.06 -4.61 -17.78
C VAL A 299 14.41 -5.22 -19.01
N SER A 300 14.26 -4.44 -20.08
CA SER A 300 13.68 -4.91 -21.33
C SER A 300 14.56 -5.95 -22.01
N ASP A 301 13.92 -6.88 -22.74
CA ASP A 301 14.65 -7.82 -23.58
C ASP A 301 15.47 -7.10 -24.65
N SER A 302 16.56 -7.72 -25.11
CA SER A 302 17.51 -7.13 -26.08
C SER A 302 16.87 -6.73 -27.42
N ALA A 303 15.67 -7.20 -27.73
CA ALA A 303 14.90 -6.84 -28.92
C ALA A 303 14.08 -5.54 -28.76
N SER A 304 13.84 -5.07 -27.52
CA SER A 304 13.13 -3.83 -27.25
C SER A 304 14.05 -2.61 -27.39
N LYS A 305 13.48 -1.48 -27.83
CA LYS A 305 14.20 -0.18 -27.82
C LYS A 305 14.13 0.48 -26.45
N ALA A 306 13.15 0.14 -25.64
CA ALA A 306 12.97 0.68 -24.31
C ALA A 306 13.95 0.05 -23.30
N LYS A 307 14.41 0.84 -22.32
CA LYS A 307 15.34 0.39 -21.29
C LYS A 307 14.68 -0.56 -20.30
N TYR A 308 13.44 -0.28 -19.96
CA TYR A 308 12.63 -1.04 -19.00
C TYR A 308 11.28 -1.41 -19.58
N LYS A 309 10.66 -2.42 -18.99
CA LYS A 309 9.26 -2.79 -19.22
C LYS A 309 8.54 -2.97 -17.91
N ILE A 310 7.36 -2.36 -17.80
CA ILE A 310 6.46 -2.45 -16.65
C ILE A 310 5.41 -3.51 -16.95
N TYR A 311 5.22 -4.45 -16.05
CA TYR A 311 4.21 -5.50 -16.13
C TYR A 311 3.18 -5.29 -15.03
N ILE A 312 1.90 -5.21 -15.42
CA ILE A 312 0.78 -4.97 -14.50
C ILE A 312 -0.19 -6.15 -14.57
N TYR A 313 -0.46 -6.75 -13.43
CA TYR A 313 -1.39 -7.87 -13.29
C TYR A 313 -2.50 -7.50 -12.30
N ASP A 314 -3.69 -8.10 -12.44
CA ASP A 314 -4.68 -8.04 -11.37
C ASP A 314 -4.31 -9.03 -10.24
N ASN A 315 -4.99 -8.92 -9.10
CA ASN A 315 -4.74 -9.79 -7.93
C ASN A 315 -5.10 -11.28 -8.18
N LYS A 316 -5.63 -11.61 -9.37
CA LYS A 316 -5.89 -12.99 -9.84
C LYS A 316 -4.84 -13.48 -10.82
N GLY A 317 -3.77 -12.72 -11.04
CA GLY A 317 -2.66 -13.06 -11.93
C GLY A 317 -2.91 -12.84 -13.42
N ALA A 318 -4.02 -12.19 -13.80
CA ALA A 318 -4.25 -11.86 -15.20
C ALA A 318 -3.46 -10.60 -15.60
N LEU A 319 -2.64 -10.72 -16.66
CA LEU A 319 -1.89 -9.60 -17.22
C LEU A 319 -2.87 -8.54 -17.77
N LYS A 320 -2.72 -7.30 -17.28
CA LYS A 320 -3.56 -6.16 -17.68
C LYS A 320 -2.85 -5.23 -18.65
N ALA A 321 -1.55 -5.03 -18.44
CA ALA A 321 -0.76 -4.16 -19.32
C ALA A 321 0.72 -4.53 -19.30
N GLU A 322 1.37 -4.29 -20.45
CA GLU A 322 2.82 -4.20 -20.60
C GLU A 322 3.12 -2.81 -21.16
N VAL A 323 4.01 -2.07 -20.51
CA VAL A 323 4.32 -0.69 -20.87
C VAL A 323 5.83 -0.53 -20.98
N ASP A 324 6.30 -0.04 -22.12
CA ASP A 324 7.70 0.32 -22.32
C ASP A 324 8.03 1.62 -21.55
N TYR A 325 9.20 1.66 -20.89
CA TYR A 325 9.61 2.77 -20.03
C TYR A 325 11.11 3.05 -20.16
N ASP A 326 11.48 4.32 -20.42
CA ASP A 326 12.86 4.70 -20.75
C ASP A 326 13.58 5.53 -19.68
N ASN A 327 12.82 6.12 -18.74
CA ASN A 327 13.42 7.01 -17.76
C ASN A 327 14.04 6.23 -16.58
N ALA A 328 15.05 6.83 -15.94
CA ALA A 328 15.53 6.35 -14.65
C ALA A 328 14.45 6.56 -13.57
N PHE A 329 14.43 5.69 -12.58
CA PHE A 329 13.53 5.78 -11.44
C PHE A 329 14.26 5.32 -10.17
N ASP A 330 13.90 5.91 -9.04
CA ASP A 330 14.40 5.49 -7.72
C ASP A 330 13.33 4.67 -6.99
N LYS A 331 12.07 5.12 -7.06
CA LYS A 331 10.92 4.42 -6.45
C LYS A 331 9.76 4.38 -7.45
N ILE A 332 8.92 3.36 -7.34
CA ILE A 332 7.69 3.21 -8.12
C ILE A 332 6.52 2.93 -7.17
N TYR A 333 5.39 3.56 -7.43
CA TYR A 333 4.16 3.42 -6.65
C TYR A 333 2.98 3.11 -7.59
N ALA A 334 1.94 2.40 -7.09
CA ALA A 334 0.71 2.09 -7.82
C ALA A 334 -0.51 2.79 -7.21
#